data_666a6301311c33c95cba98f1044da616
#
_entry.id   666a6301311c33c95cba98f1044da616
#
_cell.length_a   1.000
_cell.length_b   1.000
_cell.length_c   1.000
_cell.angle_alpha   90.00
_cell.angle_beta   90.00
_cell.angle_gamma   90.00
#
_symmetry.space_group_name_H-M   'P 1'
#
loop_
_entity.id
_entity.type
_entity.pdbx_description
1 polymer ?
#
loop_
_entity_poly.entity_id
_entity_poly.type
_entity_poly.pdbx_seq_one_letter_code
_entity_poly.pdbx_strand_id
1 'polypeptide(L)'
;MSRSATIRSVTEWHIVVDLSRRRVTVYRAGHRVRVFKAVVGKPSTPTPQGEFFVEESIALRAGDVGAPFALALSARSNVLQEFDGGPGQIALHGLANIGGVLGTAVSHGCVRLADDTMRWLVARVGPGVPVTITS
;
A
#
# COMPACT_ATOMS: atom_id res chain seq x y z
N MET A 1 -15.67 -16.64 -20.78
CA MET A 1 -16.69 -15.79 -20.17
C MET A 1 -16.01 -14.56 -19.59
N SER A 2 -16.33 -13.41 -20.13
CA SER A 2 -15.71 -12.15 -19.74
C SER A 2 -15.89 -11.84 -18.25
N ARG A 3 -17.04 -12.14 -17.71
CA ARG A 3 -17.36 -11.89 -16.30
C ARG A 3 -16.44 -12.67 -15.35
N SER A 4 -16.24 -13.96 -15.63
CA SER A 4 -15.34 -14.79 -14.82
C SER A 4 -13.89 -14.33 -14.95
N ALA A 5 -13.48 -13.93 -16.14
CA ALA A 5 -12.13 -13.41 -16.36
C ALA A 5 -11.90 -12.11 -15.57
N THR A 6 -12.90 -11.19 -15.52
CA THR A 6 -12.80 -9.94 -14.76
C THR A 6 -12.67 -10.21 -13.27
N ILE A 7 -13.48 -11.13 -12.72
CA ILE A 7 -13.41 -11.49 -11.30
C ILE A 7 -12.06 -12.11 -10.97
N ARG A 8 -11.56 -13.01 -11.81
CA ARG A 8 -10.24 -13.62 -11.62
C ARG A 8 -9.13 -12.60 -11.67
N SER A 9 -9.24 -11.59 -12.55
CA SER A 9 -8.25 -10.52 -12.66
C SER A 9 -8.11 -9.76 -11.35
N VAL A 10 -9.21 -9.45 -10.67
CA VAL A 10 -9.20 -8.77 -9.37
C VAL A 10 -8.63 -9.66 -8.28
N THR A 11 -9.06 -10.93 -8.19
CA THR A 11 -8.63 -11.85 -7.13
C THR A 11 -7.28 -12.50 -7.36
N GLU A 12 -6.75 -12.39 -8.57
CA GLU A 12 -5.47 -12.95 -8.94
C GLU A 12 -4.30 -12.30 -8.18
N TRP A 13 -4.40 -11.01 -7.95
CA TRP A 13 -3.37 -10.23 -7.28
C TRP A 13 -3.57 -10.23 -5.77
N HIS A 14 -2.46 -10.30 -5.03
CA HIS A 14 -2.48 -10.22 -3.58
C HIS A 14 -1.21 -9.49 -3.12
N ILE A 15 -1.37 -8.50 -2.27
CA ILE A 15 -0.28 -7.72 -1.71
C ILE A 15 -0.10 -8.13 -0.26
N VAL A 16 1.14 -8.43 0.15
CA VAL A 16 1.47 -8.74 1.54
C VAL A 16 2.48 -7.73 2.04
N VAL A 17 2.13 -7.00 3.09
CA VAL A 17 3.02 -6.07 3.77
C VAL A 17 3.59 -6.77 5.01
N ASP A 18 4.90 -7.00 5.02
CA ASP A 18 5.61 -7.60 6.14
C ASP A 18 6.27 -6.48 6.95
N LEU A 19 5.69 -6.17 8.10
CA LEU A 19 6.13 -5.04 8.92
C LEU A 19 7.49 -5.27 9.55
N SER A 20 7.77 -6.49 10.02
CA SER A 20 9.04 -6.78 10.69
C SER A 20 10.23 -6.68 9.73
N ARG A 21 10.02 -7.07 8.49
CA ARG A 21 11.05 -7.01 7.44
C ARG A 21 10.98 -5.73 6.62
N ARG A 22 9.92 -4.94 6.78
CA ARG A 22 9.67 -3.69 6.06
C ARG A 22 9.72 -3.92 4.56
N ARG A 23 8.91 -4.88 4.11
CA ARG A 23 8.82 -5.31 2.71
C ARG A 23 7.38 -5.42 2.27
N VAL A 24 7.18 -5.19 0.99
CA VAL A 24 5.92 -5.47 0.32
C VAL A 24 6.18 -6.55 -0.71
N THR A 25 5.45 -7.65 -0.62
CA THR A 25 5.54 -8.76 -1.56
C THR A 25 4.25 -8.79 -2.36
N VAL A 26 4.37 -8.91 -3.67
CA VAL A 26 3.23 -8.96 -4.58
C VAL A 26 3.13 -10.35 -5.18
N TYR A 27 1.95 -10.95 -5.03
CA TYR A 27 1.64 -12.27 -5.56
C TYR A 27 0.64 -12.16 -6.70
N ARG A 28 0.76 -13.06 -7.66
CA ARG A 28 -0.24 -13.23 -8.71
C ARG A 28 -0.55 -14.71 -8.84
N ALA A 29 -1.83 -15.07 -8.74
CA ALA A 29 -2.29 -16.46 -8.78
C ALA A 29 -1.49 -17.37 -7.82
N GLY A 30 -1.19 -16.86 -6.61
CA GLY A 30 -0.44 -17.58 -5.60
C GLY A 30 1.06 -17.62 -5.78
N HIS A 31 1.60 -17.03 -6.84
CA HIS A 31 3.04 -16.99 -7.11
C HIS A 31 3.62 -15.63 -6.80
N ARG A 32 4.77 -15.61 -6.11
CA ARG A 32 5.49 -14.39 -5.81
C ARG A 32 6.04 -13.77 -7.10
N VAL A 33 5.64 -12.53 -7.38
CA VAL A 33 6.06 -11.81 -8.59
C VAL A 33 7.19 -10.84 -8.28
N ARG A 34 7.04 -10.04 -7.22
CA ARG A 34 8.00 -9.01 -6.83
C ARG A 34 8.04 -8.83 -5.32
N VAL A 35 9.20 -8.40 -4.84
CA VAL A 35 9.42 -7.99 -3.44
C VAL A 35 10.04 -6.60 -3.47
N PHE A 36 9.50 -5.67 -2.68
CA PHE A 36 9.96 -4.30 -2.59
C PHE A 36 10.28 -3.94 -1.14
N LYS A 37 11.32 -3.14 -0.94
CA LYS A 37 11.56 -2.51 0.35
C LYS A 37 10.53 -1.41 0.56
N ALA A 38 10.15 -1.20 1.83
CA ALA A 38 9.12 -0.22 2.18
C ALA A 38 9.51 0.57 3.42
N VAL A 39 8.88 1.74 3.59
CA VAL A 39 8.87 2.47 4.85
C VAL A 39 7.52 2.18 5.50
N VAL A 40 7.54 1.71 6.74
CA VAL A 40 6.31 1.38 7.47
C VAL A 40 6.15 2.29 8.69
N GLY A 41 5.02 2.14 9.39
CA GLY A 41 4.73 2.95 10.58
C GLY A 41 5.76 2.80 11.68
N LYS A 42 6.11 3.91 12.32
CA LYS A 42 6.98 3.89 13.50
C LYS A 42 6.22 3.26 14.69
N PRO A 43 6.93 2.81 15.75
CA PRO A 43 6.27 2.11 16.87
C PRO A 43 5.14 2.89 17.54
N SER A 44 5.18 4.23 17.58
CA SER A 44 4.13 5.04 18.18
C SER A 44 2.92 5.25 17.25
N THR A 45 3.09 5.05 15.96
CA THR A 45 2.02 5.14 14.96
C THR A 45 2.13 3.97 13.99
N PRO A 46 1.91 2.73 14.47
CA PRO A 46 2.17 1.54 13.67
C PRO A 46 1.18 1.38 12.53
N THR A 47 1.64 0.74 11.46
CA THR A 47 0.74 0.28 10.41
C THR A 47 -0.12 -0.84 11.01
N PRO A 48 -1.46 -0.78 10.89
CA PRO A 48 -2.33 -1.80 11.48
C PRO A 48 -2.17 -3.14 10.76
N GLN A 49 -2.29 -4.22 11.52
CA GLN A 49 -2.25 -5.58 10.99
C GLN A 49 -3.65 -6.09 10.68
N GLY A 50 -3.78 -6.95 9.71
CA GLY A 50 -5.04 -7.57 9.36
C GLY A 50 -5.17 -7.85 7.87
N GLU A 51 -6.39 -8.24 7.48
CA GLU A 51 -6.76 -8.49 6.09
C GLU A 51 -7.57 -7.30 5.60
N PHE A 52 -7.08 -6.68 4.55
CA PHE A 52 -7.67 -5.48 3.99
C PHE A 52 -7.78 -5.62 2.46
N PHE A 53 -8.24 -4.57 1.82
CA PHE A 53 -8.29 -4.50 0.36
C PHE A 53 -8.04 -3.07 -0.10
N VAL A 54 -7.68 -2.91 -1.37
CA VAL A 54 -7.54 -1.61 -2.00
C VAL A 54 -8.93 -1.03 -2.23
N GLU A 55 -9.20 0.15 -1.67
CA GLU A 55 -10.45 0.86 -1.88
C GLU A 55 -10.38 1.75 -3.11
N GLU A 56 -9.26 2.44 -3.30
CA GLU A 56 -9.14 3.43 -4.36
C GLU A 56 -7.70 3.55 -4.85
N SER A 57 -7.54 3.73 -6.16
CA SER A 57 -6.26 4.03 -6.78
C SER A 57 -6.28 5.50 -7.20
N ILE A 58 -5.35 6.29 -6.66
CA ILE A 58 -5.35 7.74 -6.78
C ILE A 58 -4.08 8.21 -7.50
N ALA A 59 -4.25 8.97 -8.59
CA ALA A 59 -3.15 9.67 -9.23
C ALA A 59 -2.93 10.99 -8.48
N LEU A 60 -1.71 11.22 -8.05
CA LEU A 60 -1.33 12.41 -7.29
C LEU A 60 -0.53 13.37 -8.16
N ARG A 61 -0.62 14.66 -7.82
CA ARG A 61 0.17 15.71 -8.49
C ARG A 61 1.60 15.70 -7.98
N ALA A 62 2.52 16.25 -8.76
CA ALA A 62 3.94 16.25 -8.42
C ALA A 62 4.26 16.87 -7.06
N GLY A 63 3.48 17.84 -6.59
CA GLY A 63 3.68 18.49 -5.29
C GLY A 63 2.97 17.81 -4.13
N ASP A 64 2.19 16.76 -4.37
CA ASP A 64 1.45 16.07 -3.32
C ASP A 64 2.36 15.13 -2.53
N VAL A 65 2.07 15.00 -1.25
CA VAL A 65 2.75 14.03 -0.40
C VAL A 65 2.39 12.62 -0.87
N GLY A 66 3.43 11.82 -1.13
CA GLY A 66 3.25 10.44 -1.56
C GLY A 66 3.06 10.24 -3.06
N ALA A 67 3.23 11.32 -3.86
CA ALA A 67 3.21 11.17 -5.32
C ALA A 67 4.22 10.10 -5.77
N PRO A 68 4.03 9.46 -6.92
CA PRO A 68 3.08 9.81 -7.98
C PRO A 68 1.68 9.20 -7.83
N PHE A 69 1.51 8.20 -6.97
CA PHE A 69 0.24 7.50 -6.80
C PHE A 69 0.04 7.07 -5.36
N ALA A 70 -1.21 6.89 -4.97
CA ALA A 70 -1.59 6.26 -3.72
C ALA A 70 -2.62 5.16 -3.97
N LEU A 71 -2.46 4.05 -3.26
CA LEU A 71 -3.47 3.00 -3.18
C LEU A 71 -4.06 3.08 -1.78
N ALA A 72 -5.24 3.66 -1.68
CA ALA A 72 -5.95 3.79 -0.41
C ALA A 72 -6.55 2.46 -0.01
N LEU A 73 -6.28 2.04 1.22
CA LEU A 73 -6.69 0.74 1.75
C LEU A 73 -7.92 0.86 2.65
N SER A 74 -8.60 -0.26 2.86
CA SER A 74 -9.67 -0.35 3.84
C SER A 74 -9.17 -0.28 5.30
N ALA A 75 -7.85 -0.34 5.50
CA ALA A 75 -7.23 -0.22 6.81
C ALA A 75 -7.32 1.21 7.36
N ARG A 76 -7.50 1.32 8.68
CA ARG A 76 -7.53 2.61 9.39
C ARG A 76 -6.54 2.57 10.55
N SER A 77 -5.86 3.69 10.81
CA SER A 77 -4.94 3.79 11.93
C SER A 77 -5.66 3.55 13.26
N ASN A 78 -5.03 2.80 14.16
CA ASN A 78 -5.54 2.59 15.52
C ASN A 78 -5.15 3.74 16.47
N VAL A 79 -4.29 4.64 16.03
CA VAL A 79 -3.74 5.73 16.84
C VAL A 79 -4.20 7.08 16.31
N LEU A 80 -4.08 7.32 15.01
CA LEU A 80 -4.42 8.60 14.40
C LEU A 80 -5.83 8.50 13.80
N GLN A 81 -6.67 9.48 14.15
CA GLN A 81 -8.02 9.55 13.61
C GLN A 81 -8.07 10.31 12.30
N GLU A 82 -6.97 11.01 11.95
CA GLU A 82 -6.91 11.82 10.74
C GLU A 82 -5.49 11.88 10.19
N PHE A 83 -5.35 11.66 8.87
CA PHE A 83 -4.12 11.88 8.11
C PHE A 83 -4.40 12.93 7.04
N ASP A 84 -3.63 14.02 7.04
CA ASP A 84 -3.72 15.07 6.01
C ASP A 84 -5.18 15.44 5.68
N GLY A 85 -6.00 15.60 6.73
CA GLY A 85 -7.41 15.91 6.57
C GLY A 85 -8.32 14.71 6.32
N GLY A 86 -7.78 13.50 6.20
CA GLY A 86 -8.54 12.28 6.01
C GLY A 86 -8.81 11.54 7.32
N PRO A 87 -9.66 10.51 7.31
CA PRO A 87 -10.12 9.80 8.52
C PRO A 87 -9.14 8.72 9.01
N GLY A 88 -7.85 8.97 8.99
CA GLY A 88 -6.85 8.00 9.44
C GLY A 88 -6.67 6.81 8.50
N GLN A 89 -7.03 6.98 7.25
CA GLN A 89 -6.93 5.91 6.25
C GLN A 89 -5.49 5.59 5.90
N ILE A 90 -5.17 4.31 5.88
CA ILE A 90 -3.85 3.81 5.50
C ILE A 90 -3.77 3.67 3.99
N ALA A 91 -2.62 4.01 3.43
CA ALA A 91 -2.37 3.90 2.00
C ALA A 91 -0.97 3.38 1.73
N LEU A 92 -0.80 2.77 0.56
CA LEU A 92 0.51 2.57 -0.05
C LEU A 92 0.73 3.77 -0.96
N HIS A 93 1.85 4.48 -0.82
CA HIS A 93 2.12 5.66 -1.64
C HIS A 93 3.61 5.86 -1.88
N GLY A 94 3.94 6.83 -2.75
CA GLY A 94 5.32 7.12 -3.09
C GLY A 94 6.07 7.91 -2.02
N LEU A 95 7.32 8.20 -2.29
CA LEU A 95 8.22 8.94 -1.39
C LEU A 95 8.21 10.45 -1.64
N ALA A 96 7.62 10.91 -2.73
CA ALA A 96 7.68 12.31 -3.10
C ALA A 96 7.09 13.20 -2.02
N ASN A 97 7.81 14.28 -1.70
CA ASN A 97 7.41 15.31 -0.75
C ASN A 97 7.27 14.85 0.71
N ILE A 98 7.70 13.62 1.02
CA ILE A 98 7.70 13.11 2.39
C ILE A 98 8.99 12.37 2.71
N GLY A 99 9.59 11.68 1.73
CA GLY A 99 10.86 11.00 1.89
C GLY A 99 10.82 9.74 2.75
N GLY A 100 11.93 9.46 3.39
CA GLY A 100 12.15 8.26 4.18
C GLY A 100 13.12 7.30 3.48
N VAL A 101 13.81 6.50 4.27
CA VAL A 101 14.74 5.50 3.76
C VAL A 101 14.02 4.16 3.69
N LEU A 102 13.96 3.56 2.50
CA LEU A 102 13.33 2.25 2.31
C LEU A 102 13.97 1.22 3.23
N GLY A 103 13.14 0.44 3.91
CA GLY A 103 13.56 -0.54 4.89
C GLY A 103 13.51 -0.02 6.34
N THR A 104 12.91 1.14 6.59
CA THR A 104 12.81 1.74 7.93
C THR A 104 11.37 1.85 8.42
N ALA A 105 11.19 2.12 9.71
CA ALA A 105 9.88 2.27 10.34
C ALA A 105 9.77 3.69 10.91
N VAL A 106 9.42 4.66 10.07
CA VAL A 106 9.38 6.08 10.45
C VAL A 106 8.10 6.81 10.02
N SER A 107 7.16 6.12 9.38
CA SER A 107 5.92 6.76 8.92
C SER A 107 4.88 6.88 10.04
N HIS A 108 3.80 7.61 9.77
CA HIS A 108 2.66 7.73 10.68
C HIS A 108 1.63 6.60 10.51
N GLY A 109 1.98 5.53 9.79
CA GLY A 109 1.14 4.37 9.58
C GLY A 109 1.02 3.95 8.12
N CYS A 110 1.08 4.88 7.18
CA CYS A 110 1.09 4.55 5.75
C CYS A 110 2.38 3.82 5.36
N VAL A 111 2.28 3.07 4.27
CA VAL A 111 3.42 2.33 3.72
C VAL A 111 3.95 3.11 2.53
N ARG A 112 5.21 3.52 2.60
CA ARG A 112 5.86 4.28 1.52
C ARG A 112 6.70 3.35 0.65
N LEU A 113 6.57 3.49 -0.64
CA LEU A 113 7.30 2.69 -1.64
C LEU A 113 8.00 3.64 -2.62
N ALA A 114 9.03 3.13 -3.29
CA ALA A 114 9.69 3.90 -4.33
C ALA A 114 8.69 4.33 -5.40
N ASP A 115 8.91 5.49 -6.01
CA ASP A 115 8.00 6.05 -7.01
C ASP A 115 7.79 5.08 -8.18
N ASP A 116 8.85 4.44 -8.65
CA ASP A 116 8.76 3.45 -9.73
C ASP A 116 7.97 2.22 -9.30
N THR A 117 8.07 1.83 -8.03
CA THR A 117 7.28 0.73 -7.48
C THR A 117 5.79 1.08 -7.51
N MET A 118 5.44 2.31 -7.15
CA MET A 118 4.05 2.75 -7.21
C MET A 118 3.51 2.75 -8.63
N ARG A 119 4.31 3.20 -9.62
CA ARG A 119 3.93 3.13 -11.02
C ARG A 119 3.69 1.70 -11.48
N TRP A 120 4.56 0.79 -11.07
CA TRP A 120 4.43 -0.63 -11.39
C TRP A 120 3.16 -1.22 -10.78
N LEU A 121 2.88 -0.89 -9.52
CA LEU A 121 1.69 -1.40 -8.82
C LEU A 121 0.39 -0.91 -9.45
N VAL A 122 0.23 0.40 -9.63
CA VAL A 122 -1.05 0.96 -10.12
C VAL A 122 -1.37 0.53 -11.55
N ALA A 123 -0.36 0.11 -12.32
CA ALA A 123 -0.58 -0.43 -13.65
C ALA A 123 -1.18 -1.86 -13.60
N ARG A 124 -1.14 -2.52 -12.45
CA ARG A 124 -1.51 -3.93 -12.30
C ARG A 124 -2.60 -4.17 -11.27
N VAL A 125 -2.64 -3.41 -10.20
CA VAL A 125 -3.60 -3.61 -9.11
C VAL A 125 -4.47 -2.38 -8.94
N GLY A 126 -5.71 -2.61 -8.55
CA GLY A 126 -6.68 -1.55 -8.33
C GLY A 126 -7.68 -1.94 -7.26
N PRO A 127 -8.83 -1.24 -7.18
CA PRO A 127 -9.84 -1.50 -6.15
C PRO A 127 -10.26 -2.96 -6.08
N GLY A 128 -10.39 -3.48 -4.86
CA GLY A 128 -10.79 -4.86 -4.58
C GLY A 128 -9.63 -5.83 -4.37
N VAL A 129 -8.42 -5.47 -4.76
CA VAL A 129 -7.25 -6.36 -4.58
C VAL A 129 -6.97 -6.55 -3.09
N PRO A 130 -6.86 -7.80 -2.59
CA PRO A 130 -6.58 -8.07 -1.19
C PRO A 130 -5.19 -7.60 -0.77
N VAL A 131 -5.10 -7.06 0.44
CA VAL A 131 -3.86 -6.63 1.07
C VAL A 131 -3.79 -7.20 2.47
N THR A 132 -2.82 -8.05 2.72
CA THR A 132 -2.54 -8.60 4.05
C THR A 132 -1.41 -7.80 4.68
N ILE A 133 -1.62 -7.31 5.90
CA ILE A 133 -0.58 -6.63 6.67
C ILE A 133 -0.27 -7.48 7.88
N THR A 134 0.95 -7.93 8.00
CA THR A 134 1.40 -8.85 9.04
C THR A 134 2.72 -8.38 9.67
N SER A 135 2.98 -8.87 10.87
CA SER A 135 4.24 -8.55 11.57
C SER A 135 5.45 -9.28 11.00
#